data_ca82b7143ee4e9fc93d638f09955782c
#
_entry.id   ca82b7143ee4e9fc93d638f09955782c
#
_cell.length_a   1.000
_cell.length_b   1.000
_cell.length_c   1.000
_cell.angle_alpha   90.00
_cell.angle_beta   90.00
_cell.angle_gamma   90.00
#
_symmetry.space_group_name_H-M   'P 1'
#
loop_
_entity.id
_entity.type
_entity.pdbx_description
1 polymer ?
#
loop_
_entity_poly.entity_id
_entity_poly.type
_entity_poly.pdbx_seq_one_letter_code
_entity_poly.pdbx_strand_id
1 'polypeptide(L)'
;MNKIYIVGMGPGFESMMTKQAIDALEASDVIVGYTVYIKLLGEKFQTKELLTTPMRQEKERCHLCFKKALEGKTVSLVCSGDAGIYGLASLMYEIGQEYDNVELSVIPGITAANSGAAVLGAPLNHDFCTISLSDLLTPWDKIEKRLVAAAEGDFVIALYNPSSHKRKDYLMRACDILLRAIEPDRACGYVKNIGREGTSYTVCTLGELRSAQVNMFTTVFIGNEGTQIIDGKLVTRRGYQIE
;
A
#
# COMPACT_ATOMS: atom_id res chain seq x y z
N MET A 1 5.11 -29.74 9.32
CA MET A 1 5.51 -28.89 8.16
C MET A 1 5.71 -27.50 8.72
N ASN A 2 6.87 -26.90 8.48
CA ASN A 2 7.16 -25.56 8.97
C ASN A 2 6.30 -24.55 8.20
N LYS A 3 5.74 -23.55 8.89
CA LYS A 3 4.75 -22.66 8.27
C LYS A 3 5.13 -21.19 8.45
N ILE A 4 5.03 -20.43 7.35
CA ILE A 4 5.18 -18.99 7.35
C ILE A 4 3.90 -18.35 6.79
N TYR A 5 3.29 -17.47 7.56
CA TYR A 5 2.23 -16.59 7.12
C TYR A 5 2.83 -15.26 6.64
N ILE A 6 2.46 -14.81 5.45
CA ILE A 6 2.84 -13.50 4.93
C ILE A 6 1.62 -12.60 5.05
N VAL A 7 1.59 -11.80 6.11
CA VAL A 7 0.37 -11.16 6.62
C VAL A 7 0.27 -9.71 6.18
N GLY A 8 -0.77 -9.38 5.42
CA GLY A 8 -1.21 -8.01 5.21
C GLY A 8 -1.93 -7.51 6.46
N MET A 9 -1.28 -6.64 7.25
CA MET A 9 -1.82 -6.14 8.50
C MET A 9 -2.79 -4.95 8.36
N GLY A 10 -3.17 -4.60 7.13
CA GLY A 10 -3.96 -3.41 6.89
C GLY A 10 -3.13 -2.12 7.02
N PRO A 11 -3.79 -0.94 6.95
CA PRO A 11 -3.07 0.33 6.86
C PRO A 11 -2.48 0.81 8.19
N GLY A 12 -3.01 0.35 9.34
CA GLY A 12 -2.54 0.86 10.62
C GLY A 12 -3.16 0.17 11.83
N PHE A 13 -4.25 0.70 12.37
CA PHE A 13 -4.87 0.21 13.60
C PHE A 13 -5.34 -1.25 13.50
N GLU A 14 -5.28 -1.98 14.61
CA GLU A 14 -5.74 -3.36 14.71
C GLU A 14 -7.19 -3.55 14.24
N SER A 15 -8.06 -2.58 14.49
CA SER A 15 -9.46 -2.59 14.01
C SER A 15 -9.60 -2.61 12.48
N MET A 16 -8.53 -2.34 11.75
CA MET A 16 -8.48 -2.41 10.29
C MET A 16 -7.80 -3.68 9.77
N MET A 17 -7.42 -4.59 10.65
CA MET A 17 -6.93 -5.91 10.27
C MET A 17 -8.10 -6.82 9.90
N THR A 18 -7.88 -7.70 8.92
CA THR A 18 -8.83 -8.78 8.67
C THR A 18 -8.80 -9.78 9.82
N LYS A 19 -9.94 -10.47 10.06
CA LYS A 19 -9.98 -11.54 11.06
C LYS A 19 -8.90 -12.61 10.77
N GLN A 20 -8.70 -12.92 9.49
CA GLN A 20 -7.70 -13.91 9.06
C GLN A 20 -6.27 -13.45 9.39
N ALA A 21 -5.97 -12.14 9.25
CA ALA A 21 -4.67 -11.59 9.66
C ALA A 21 -4.45 -11.71 11.15
N ILE A 22 -5.47 -11.38 11.96
CA ILE A 22 -5.42 -11.55 13.43
C ILE A 22 -5.17 -13.01 13.81
N ASP A 23 -5.91 -13.94 13.22
CA ASP A 23 -5.78 -15.38 13.53
C ASP A 23 -4.39 -15.91 13.18
N ALA A 24 -3.83 -15.50 12.04
CA ALA A 24 -2.48 -15.88 11.63
C ALA A 24 -1.41 -15.36 12.60
N LEU A 25 -1.54 -14.11 13.07
CA LEU A 25 -0.64 -13.52 14.06
C LEU A 25 -0.77 -14.22 15.43
N GLU A 26 -1.99 -14.55 15.85
CA GLU A 26 -2.23 -15.27 17.10
C GLU A 26 -1.66 -16.70 17.07
N ALA A 27 -1.75 -17.38 15.92
CA ALA A 27 -1.22 -18.73 15.73
C ALA A 27 0.32 -18.78 15.64
N SER A 28 1.00 -17.64 15.48
CA SER A 28 2.44 -17.59 15.27
C SER A 28 3.22 -17.56 16.59
N ASP A 29 4.37 -18.24 16.63
CA ASP A 29 5.35 -18.15 17.72
C ASP A 29 6.20 -16.88 17.58
N VAL A 30 6.53 -16.52 16.32
CA VAL A 30 7.43 -15.43 15.97
C VAL A 30 6.74 -14.50 14.96
N ILE A 31 6.84 -13.19 15.20
CA ILE A 31 6.37 -12.17 14.26
C ILE A 31 7.58 -11.35 13.79
N VAL A 32 7.81 -11.34 12.50
CA VAL A 32 8.92 -10.62 11.85
C VAL A 32 8.37 -9.44 11.05
N GLY A 33 9.03 -8.29 11.10
CA GLY A 33 8.56 -7.15 10.33
C GLY A 33 9.54 -5.98 10.29
N TYR A 34 9.17 -4.97 9.49
CA TYR A 34 9.83 -3.68 9.55
C TYR A 34 9.54 -3.03 10.91
N THR A 35 10.54 -2.40 11.53
CA THR A 35 10.46 -1.84 12.88
C THR A 35 9.22 -0.96 13.11
N VAL A 36 8.84 -0.12 12.13
CA VAL A 36 7.65 0.74 12.23
C VAL A 36 6.37 -0.09 12.25
N TYR A 37 6.29 -1.20 11.51
CA TYR A 37 5.08 -2.02 11.44
C TYR A 37 4.90 -2.86 12.71
N ILE A 38 5.99 -3.39 13.25
CA ILE A 38 5.95 -4.12 14.54
C ILE A 38 5.45 -3.21 15.67
N LYS A 39 5.80 -1.92 15.67
CA LYS A 39 5.30 -0.94 16.65
C LYS A 39 3.79 -0.64 16.54
N LEU A 40 3.16 -0.96 15.40
CA LEU A 40 1.72 -0.80 15.19
C LEU A 40 0.91 -2.01 15.66
N LEU A 41 1.57 -3.12 16.00
CA LEU A 41 0.90 -4.29 16.55
C LEU A 41 0.35 -3.99 17.95
N GLY A 42 -0.88 -4.41 18.19
CA GLY A 42 -1.55 -4.24 19.48
C GLY A 42 -0.86 -4.99 20.64
N GLU A 43 -1.20 -4.60 21.86
CA GLU A 43 -0.59 -5.14 23.08
C GLU A 43 -0.67 -6.68 23.18
N LYS A 44 -1.72 -7.30 22.67
CA LYS A 44 -1.89 -8.76 22.67
C LYS A 44 -0.79 -9.52 21.92
N PHE A 45 -0.10 -8.90 21.00
CA PHE A 45 1.01 -9.50 20.25
C PHE A 45 2.37 -9.28 20.90
N GLN A 46 2.48 -8.43 21.94
CA GLN A 46 3.74 -8.14 22.62
C GLN A 46 4.30 -9.32 23.42
N THR A 47 3.50 -10.34 23.68
CA THR A 47 3.93 -11.61 24.31
C THR A 47 4.62 -12.57 23.35
N LYS A 48 4.57 -12.29 22.04
CA LYS A 48 5.23 -13.11 21.00
C LYS A 48 6.72 -12.72 20.86
N GLU A 49 7.52 -13.60 20.28
CA GLU A 49 8.87 -13.22 19.84
C GLU A 49 8.76 -12.23 18.67
N LEU A 50 9.10 -10.95 18.90
CA LEU A 50 9.03 -9.90 17.90
C LEU A 50 10.42 -9.61 17.35
N LEU A 51 10.62 -9.85 16.03
CA LEU A 51 11.89 -9.62 15.36
C LEU A 51 11.75 -8.50 14.33
N THR A 52 12.67 -7.56 14.37
CA THR A 52 12.63 -6.39 13.49
C THR A 52 13.89 -6.25 12.66
N THR A 53 13.74 -5.75 11.44
CA THR A 53 14.86 -5.27 10.63
C THR A 53 14.55 -3.86 10.15
N PRO A 54 15.57 -3.01 9.94
CA PRO A 54 15.39 -1.67 9.41
C PRO A 54 14.95 -1.70 7.93
N MET A 55 14.63 -0.51 7.41
CA MET A 55 14.32 -0.30 5.99
C MET A 55 15.50 -0.72 5.09
N ARG A 56 15.20 -1.25 3.92
CA ARG A 56 16.16 -1.77 2.92
C ARG A 56 16.87 -3.08 3.31
N GLN A 57 16.34 -3.76 4.31
CA GLN A 57 16.76 -5.11 4.67
C GLN A 57 15.62 -6.12 4.42
N GLU A 58 14.95 -5.99 3.29
CA GLU A 58 13.82 -6.85 2.93
C GLU A 58 14.26 -8.30 2.74
N LYS A 59 15.41 -8.53 2.07
CA LYS A 59 15.95 -9.88 1.85
C LYS A 59 16.34 -10.55 3.17
N GLU A 60 17.08 -9.84 4.03
CA GLU A 60 17.48 -10.32 5.35
C GLU A 60 16.27 -10.65 6.21
N ARG A 61 15.21 -9.83 6.12
CA ARG A 61 13.92 -10.06 6.80
C ARG A 61 13.26 -11.34 6.32
N CYS A 62 13.25 -11.61 5.03
CA CYS A 62 12.71 -12.84 4.46
C CYS A 62 13.53 -14.06 4.89
N HIS A 63 14.85 -14.03 4.77
CA HIS A 63 15.73 -15.12 5.25
C HIS A 63 15.56 -15.40 6.74
N LEU A 64 15.35 -14.36 7.56
CA LEU A 64 15.10 -14.51 8.99
C LEU A 64 13.81 -15.32 9.25
N CYS A 65 12.75 -15.11 8.46
CA CYS A 65 11.51 -15.88 8.57
C CYS A 65 11.77 -17.37 8.29
N PHE A 66 12.49 -17.70 7.21
CA PHE A 66 12.83 -19.09 6.88
C PHE A 66 13.70 -19.74 7.94
N LYS A 67 14.70 -19.02 8.45
CA LYS A 67 15.55 -19.51 9.53
C LYS A 67 14.72 -19.90 10.77
N LYS A 68 13.81 -19.04 11.19
CA LYS A 68 12.92 -19.29 12.32
C LYS A 68 11.94 -20.43 12.06
N ALA A 69 11.42 -20.55 10.86
CA ALA A 69 10.54 -21.67 10.48
C ALA A 69 11.31 -23.02 10.54
N LEU A 70 12.56 -23.08 10.09
CA LEU A 70 13.39 -24.28 10.18
C LEU A 70 13.77 -24.65 11.62
N GLU A 71 13.71 -23.69 12.58
CA GLU A 71 13.82 -23.96 14.01
C GLU A 71 12.53 -24.63 14.57
N GLY A 72 11.52 -24.93 13.73
CA GLY A 72 10.23 -25.54 14.10
C GLY A 72 9.19 -24.53 14.58
N LYS A 73 9.38 -23.24 14.34
CA LYS A 73 8.47 -22.16 14.74
C LYS A 73 7.45 -21.87 13.65
N THR A 74 6.22 -21.54 14.05
CA THR A 74 5.25 -20.88 13.17
C THR A 74 5.57 -19.39 13.11
N VAL A 75 5.76 -18.86 11.92
CA VAL A 75 6.26 -17.48 11.70
C VAL A 75 5.23 -16.65 10.95
N SER A 76 5.02 -15.39 11.38
CA SER A 76 4.33 -14.39 10.59
C SER A 76 5.30 -13.30 10.13
N LEU A 77 5.30 -12.99 8.82
CA LEU A 77 5.93 -11.82 8.26
C LEU A 77 4.87 -10.75 8.04
N VAL A 78 4.96 -9.60 8.72
CA VAL A 78 3.98 -8.53 8.58
C VAL A 78 4.35 -7.53 7.50
N CYS A 79 3.37 -7.20 6.66
CA CYS A 79 3.41 -6.16 5.63
C CYS A 79 2.32 -5.13 5.93
N SER A 80 2.62 -3.83 5.79
CA SER A 80 1.58 -2.79 5.88
C SER A 80 0.67 -2.86 4.66
N GLY A 81 -0.62 -2.64 4.84
CA GLY A 81 -1.62 -2.80 3.79
C GLY A 81 -1.82 -4.27 3.45
N ASP A 82 -1.65 -4.62 2.19
CA ASP A 82 -1.72 -5.97 1.66
C ASP A 82 -0.32 -6.54 1.37
N ALA A 83 -0.13 -7.84 1.61
CA ALA A 83 1.16 -8.49 1.43
C ALA A 83 1.56 -8.68 -0.04
N GLY A 84 0.58 -8.73 -0.96
CA GLY A 84 0.78 -8.89 -2.40
C GLY A 84 0.82 -7.57 -3.18
N ILE A 85 0.34 -6.46 -2.60
CA ILE A 85 0.33 -5.15 -3.26
C ILE A 85 1.51 -4.30 -2.75
N TYR A 86 2.62 -4.30 -3.50
CA TYR A 86 3.90 -3.68 -3.12
C TYR A 86 4.46 -4.15 -1.77
N GLY A 87 4.00 -5.31 -1.30
CA GLY A 87 4.48 -5.98 -0.11
C GLY A 87 5.59 -6.99 -0.41
N LEU A 88 5.83 -7.92 0.52
CA LEU A 88 6.93 -8.86 0.44
C LEU A 88 6.52 -10.27 -0.03
N ALA A 89 5.26 -10.50 -0.41
CA ALA A 89 4.80 -11.84 -0.76
C ALA A 89 5.58 -12.44 -1.94
N SER A 90 5.81 -11.68 -3.02
CA SER A 90 6.61 -12.17 -4.15
C SER A 90 8.04 -12.51 -3.75
N LEU A 91 8.70 -11.64 -2.98
CA LEU A 91 10.06 -11.87 -2.51
C LEU A 91 10.18 -13.11 -1.62
N MET A 92 9.15 -13.39 -0.80
CA MET A 92 9.10 -14.62 0.01
C MET A 92 9.03 -15.87 -0.85
N TYR A 93 8.28 -15.86 -1.96
CA TYR A 93 8.24 -16.98 -2.90
C TYR A 93 9.56 -17.12 -3.67
N GLU A 94 10.20 -16.02 -4.07
CA GLU A 94 11.48 -16.02 -4.76
C GLU A 94 12.59 -16.63 -3.87
N ILE A 95 12.74 -16.13 -2.64
CA ILE A 95 13.71 -16.62 -1.66
C ILE A 95 13.34 -18.04 -1.18
N GLY A 96 12.06 -18.34 -1.10
CA GLY A 96 11.56 -19.65 -0.67
C GLY A 96 12.06 -20.82 -1.51
N GLN A 97 12.52 -20.59 -2.74
CA GLN A 97 13.11 -21.62 -3.59
C GLN A 97 14.46 -22.14 -3.04
N GLU A 98 15.07 -21.44 -2.09
CA GLU A 98 16.31 -21.86 -1.42
C GLU A 98 16.06 -22.74 -0.19
N TYR A 99 14.78 -22.95 0.19
CA TYR A 99 14.40 -23.62 1.44
C TYR A 99 13.39 -24.74 1.22
N ASP A 100 13.74 -25.96 1.65
CA ASP A 100 12.86 -27.10 1.60
C ASP A 100 11.95 -27.17 2.84
N ASN A 101 10.79 -27.85 2.69
CA ASN A 101 9.87 -28.17 3.78
C ASN A 101 9.28 -26.97 4.55
N VAL A 102 9.11 -25.85 3.90
CA VAL A 102 8.45 -24.65 4.43
C VAL A 102 7.21 -24.34 3.60
N GLU A 103 6.05 -24.30 4.23
CA GLU A 103 4.80 -23.86 3.61
C GLU A 103 4.65 -22.35 3.72
N LEU A 104 4.40 -21.66 2.60
CA LEU A 104 4.07 -20.25 2.55
C LEU A 104 2.56 -20.05 2.40
N SER A 105 1.98 -19.19 3.22
CA SER A 105 0.56 -18.82 3.15
C SER A 105 0.41 -17.30 3.15
N VAL A 106 -0.10 -16.73 2.06
CA VAL A 106 -0.37 -15.29 1.98
C VAL A 106 -1.72 -14.98 2.60
N ILE A 107 -1.73 -14.06 3.54
CA ILE A 107 -2.94 -13.58 4.21
C ILE A 107 -3.23 -12.17 3.73
N PRO A 108 -4.37 -11.93 3.06
CA PRO A 108 -4.69 -10.63 2.49
C PRO A 108 -4.95 -9.58 3.58
N GLY A 109 -4.60 -8.34 3.26
CA GLY A 109 -4.87 -7.17 4.09
C GLY A 109 -5.57 -6.06 3.31
N ILE A 110 -6.10 -5.07 4.01
CA ILE A 110 -6.71 -3.90 3.37
C ILE A 110 -5.61 -2.99 2.85
N THR A 111 -5.45 -2.95 1.54
CA THR A 111 -4.44 -2.11 0.90
C THR A 111 -4.72 -0.62 1.06
N ALA A 112 -3.69 0.22 0.96
CA ALA A 112 -3.80 1.68 1.07
C ALA A 112 -4.72 2.29 -0.01
N ALA A 113 -4.86 1.67 -1.18
CA ALA A 113 -5.83 2.10 -2.18
C ALA A 113 -7.26 2.05 -1.63
N ASN A 114 -7.70 0.90 -1.11
CA ASN A 114 -9.07 0.75 -0.60
C ASN A 114 -9.31 1.58 0.67
N SER A 115 -8.38 1.54 1.61
CA SER A 115 -8.53 2.25 2.89
C SER A 115 -8.45 3.78 2.73
N GLY A 116 -7.58 4.27 1.84
CA GLY A 116 -7.49 5.70 1.52
C GLY A 116 -8.70 6.20 0.73
N ALA A 117 -9.18 5.40 -0.22
CA ALA A 117 -10.40 5.69 -0.96
C ALA A 117 -11.62 5.87 -0.03
N ALA A 118 -11.77 4.99 0.96
CA ALA A 118 -12.86 5.08 1.95
C ALA A 118 -12.81 6.37 2.79
N VAL A 119 -11.61 6.90 3.07
CA VAL A 119 -11.45 8.20 3.75
C VAL A 119 -11.90 9.36 2.85
N LEU A 120 -11.56 9.30 1.55
CA LEU A 120 -11.90 10.33 0.57
C LEU A 120 -13.36 10.29 0.12
N GLY A 121 -14.03 9.14 0.21
CA GLY A 121 -15.39 8.91 -0.28
C GLY A 121 -15.50 7.61 -1.06
N ALA A 122 -15.75 7.69 -2.37
CA ALA A 122 -15.89 6.55 -3.26
C ALA A 122 -15.16 6.77 -4.62
N PRO A 123 -13.87 7.12 -4.64
CA PRO A 123 -13.16 7.40 -5.90
C PRO A 123 -12.94 6.16 -6.76
N LEU A 124 -12.90 4.94 -6.17
CA LEU A 124 -12.59 3.70 -6.87
C LEU A 124 -13.83 2.92 -7.36
N ASN A 125 -14.96 3.60 -7.51
CA ASN A 125 -16.22 2.94 -7.90
C ASN A 125 -16.31 2.64 -9.42
N HIS A 126 -15.23 2.71 -10.15
CA HIS A 126 -15.07 2.32 -11.54
C HIS A 126 -13.72 1.62 -11.72
N ASP A 127 -13.26 1.41 -12.97
CA ASP A 127 -11.96 0.82 -13.21
C ASP A 127 -10.85 1.69 -12.66
N PHE A 128 -9.91 1.08 -11.94
CA PHE A 128 -8.79 1.78 -11.35
C PHE A 128 -7.50 0.98 -11.47
N CYS A 129 -6.39 1.67 -11.38
CA CYS A 129 -5.08 1.06 -11.32
C CYS A 129 -4.25 1.58 -10.15
N THR A 130 -3.24 0.78 -9.74
CA THR A 130 -2.24 1.18 -8.75
C THR A 130 -0.90 1.38 -9.43
N ILE A 131 -0.23 2.49 -9.14
CA ILE A 131 1.12 2.78 -9.66
C ILE A 131 2.01 3.22 -8.51
N SER A 132 3.15 2.53 -8.33
CA SER A 132 4.18 2.98 -7.40
C SER A 132 5.14 3.94 -8.10
N LEU A 133 5.38 5.10 -7.49
CA LEU A 133 6.37 6.06 -7.97
C LEU A 133 7.80 5.74 -7.50
N SER A 134 8.00 4.63 -6.80
CA SER A 134 9.34 4.21 -6.37
C SER A 134 10.16 3.66 -7.53
N ASP A 135 11.30 4.30 -7.82
CA ASP A 135 12.25 3.90 -8.86
C ASP A 135 13.37 2.98 -8.34
N LEU A 136 13.23 2.45 -7.12
CA LEU A 136 14.26 1.57 -6.54
C LEU A 136 14.43 0.26 -7.31
N LEU A 137 13.31 -0.31 -7.78
CA LEU A 137 13.26 -1.59 -8.49
C LEU A 137 12.65 -1.47 -9.90
N THR A 138 12.08 -0.31 -10.23
CA THR A 138 11.44 -0.07 -11.52
C THR A 138 11.98 1.22 -12.11
N PRO A 139 12.61 1.22 -13.29
CA PRO A 139 13.12 2.43 -13.94
C PRO A 139 12.02 3.47 -14.16
N TRP A 140 12.36 4.75 -14.06
CA TRP A 140 11.41 5.85 -14.15
C TRP A 140 10.66 5.89 -15.49
N ASP A 141 11.33 5.61 -16.60
CA ASP A 141 10.72 5.54 -17.93
C ASP A 141 9.57 4.51 -18.00
N LYS A 142 9.69 3.41 -17.26
CA LYS A 142 8.62 2.42 -17.13
C LYS A 142 7.46 2.94 -16.29
N ILE A 143 7.75 3.72 -15.24
CA ILE A 143 6.72 4.38 -14.42
C ILE A 143 5.98 5.42 -15.27
N GLU A 144 6.71 6.25 -16.04
CA GLU A 144 6.12 7.24 -16.97
C GLU A 144 5.17 6.58 -17.97
N LYS A 145 5.60 5.50 -18.64
CA LYS A 145 4.76 4.75 -19.57
C LYS A 145 3.46 4.25 -18.92
N ARG A 146 3.51 3.81 -17.67
CA ARG A 146 2.32 3.38 -16.93
C ARG A 146 1.38 4.54 -16.60
N LEU A 147 1.92 5.70 -16.24
CA LEU A 147 1.14 6.91 -15.98
C LEU A 147 0.42 7.38 -17.26
N VAL A 148 1.12 7.41 -18.39
CA VAL A 148 0.53 7.77 -19.69
C VAL A 148 -0.58 6.80 -20.06
N ALA A 149 -0.32 5.50 -20.02
CA ALA A 149 -1.32 4.48 -20.36
C ALA A 149 -2.55 4.52 -19.45
N ALA A 150 -2.37 4.80 -18.15
CA ALA A 150 -3.47 4.93 -17.22
C ALA A 150 -4.32 6.19 -17.49
N ALA A 151 -3.69 7.30 -17.88
CA ALA A 151 -4.38 8.52 -18.28
C ALA A 151 -5.17 8.34 -19.60
N GLU A 152 -4.55 7.72 -20.61
CA GLU A 152 -5.19 7.43 -21.90
C GLU A 152 -6.36 6.44 -21.76
N GLY A 153 -6.27 5.49 -20.81
CA GLY A 153 -7.33 4.54 -20.52
C GLY A 153 -8.42 5.04 -19.59
N ASP A 154 -8.38 6.30 -19.16
CA ASP A 154 -9.29 6.93 -18.21
C ASP A 154 -9.48 6.13 -16.91
N PHE A 155 -8.41 5.52 -16.40
CA PHE A 155 -8.45 4.85 -15.10
C PHE A 155 -8.43 5.86 -13.95
N VAL A 156 -9.12 5.55 -12.86
CA VAL A 156 -8.79 6.16 -11.57
C VAL A 156 -7.43 5.65 -11.13
N ILE A 157 -6.51 6.54 -10.77
CA ILE A 157 -5.12 6.17 -10.48
C ILE A 157 -4.86 6.32 -8.98
N ALA A 158 -4.46 5.23 -8.30
CA ALA A 158 -3.96 5.25 -6.94
C ALA A 158 -2.42 5.20 -6.94
N LEU A 159 -1.77 6.32 -6.57
CA LEU A 159 -0.31 6.42 -6.51
C LEU A 159 0.22 6.05 -5.13
N TYR A 160 1.16 5.11 -5.12
CA TYR A 160 1.94 4.68 -3.96
C TYR A 160 3.34 5.29 -3.98
N ASN A 161 3.93 5.48 -2.80
CA ASN A 161 5.29 6.02 -2.65
C ASN A 161 5.49 7.37 -3.35
N PRO A 162 4.56 8.35 -3.17
CA PRO A 162 4.58 9.60 -3.93
C PRO A 162 5.78 10.49 -3.58
N SER A 163 6.44 10.25 -2.44
CA SER A 163 7.62 10.99 -2.02
C SER A 163 8.47 10.17 -1.04
N SER A 164 9.74 10.50 -0.96
CA SER A 164 10.67 10.02 0.07
C SER A 164 11.76 11.07 0.32
N HIS A 165 12.63 10.85 1.32
CA HIS A 165 13.74 11.76 1.62
C HIS A 165 14.59 12.16 0.39
N LYS A 166 14.83 11.19 -0.53
CA LYS A 166 15.65 11.39 -1.73
C LYS A 166 14.82 11.70 -3.00
N ARG A 167 13.49 11.65 -2.92
CA ARG A 167 12.56 11.72 -4.05
C ARG A 167 11.39 12.64 -3.72
N LYS A 168 11.72 13.92 -3.46
CA LYS A 168 10.74 14.93 -3.05
C LYS A 168 9.89 15.43 -4.22
N ASP A 169 10.39 15.31 -5.44
CA ASP A 169 9.82 15.81 -6.68
C ASP A 169 8.97 14.78 -7.44
N TYR A 170 8.88 13.54 -6.98
CA TYR A 170 8.25 12.46 -7.77
C TYR A 170 6.76 12.65 -7.98
N LEU A 171 6.01 13.17 -6.99
CA LEU A 171 4.61 13.52 -7.20
C LEU A 171 4.47 14.64 -8.26
N MET A 172 5.27 15.70 -8.16
CA MET A 172 5.28 16.78 -9.13
C MET A 172 5.54 16.26 -10.54
N ARG A 173 6.57 15.43 -10.73
CA ARG A 173 6.89 14.81 -12.03
C ARG A 173 5.75 13.94 -12.56
N ALA A 174 5.10 13.15 -11.68
CA ALA A 174 3.94 12.35 -12.07
C ALA A 174 2.77 13.23 -12.51
N CYS A 175 2.48 14.32 -11.80
CA CYS A 175 1.47 15.30 -12.21
C CYS A 175 1.81 15.96 -13.53
N ASP A 176 3.08 16.34 -13.77
CA ASP A 176 3.53 16.93 -15.06
C ASP A 176 3.33 15.97 -16.25
N ILE A 177 3.47 14.67 -16.02
CA ILE A 177 3.19 13.64 -17.03
C ILE A 177 1.68 13.54 -17.28
N LEU A 178 0.88 13.45 -16.21
CA LEU A 178 -0.57 13.30 -16.30
C LEU A 178 -1.24 14.54 -16.92
N LEU A 179 -0.77 15.75 -16.62
CA LEU A 179 -1.27 17.01 -17.19
C LEU A 179 -1.07 17.15 -18.70
N ARG A 180 -0.34 16.23 -19.35
CA ARG A 180 -0.25 16.19 -20.82
C ARG A 180 -1.51 15.62 -21.47
N ALA A 181 -2.33 14.87 -20.72
CA ALA A 181 -3.51 14.15 -21.20
C ALA A 181 -4.76 14.35 -20.32
N ILE A 182 -4.61 14.84 -19.11
CA ILE A 182 -5.69 15.03 -18.13
C ILE A 182 -5.80 16.53 -17.81
N GLU A 183 -7.03 17.03 -17.76
CA GLU A 183 -7.32 18.43 -17.47
C GLU A 183 -6.86 18.85 -16.07
N PRO A 184 -6.36 20.10 -15.89
CA PRO A 184 -5.86 20.56 -14.59
C PRO A 184 -6.89 20.61 -13.47
N ASP A 185 -8.17 20.74 -13.80
CA ASP A 185 -9.29 20.78 -12.86
C ASP A 185 -9.82 19.39 -12.48
N ARG A 186 -9.22 18.30 -12.99
CA ARG A 186 -9.56 16.92 -12.66
C ARG A 186 -9.55 16.71 -11.16
N ALA A 187 -10.65 16.17 -10.62
CA ALA A 187 -10.81 15.91 -9.20
C ALA A 187 -9.80 14.87 -8.70
N CYS A 188 -9.05 15.24 -7.68
CA CYS A 188 -8.00 14.46 -7.05
C CYS A 188 -8.10 14.52 -5.52
N GLY A 189 -7.33 13.68 -4.86
CA GLY A 189 -7.18 13.75 -3.42
C GLY A 189 -6.00 12.92 -2.92
N TYR A 190 -5.61 13.15 -1.67
CA TYR A 190 -4.61 12.34 -1.02
C TYR A 190 -4.90 12.15 0.46
N VAL A 191 -4.45 11.03 1.00
CA VAL A 191 -4.61 10.68 2.41
C VAL A 191 -3.25 10.38 3.01
N LYS A 192 -2.95 11.00 4.15
CA LYS A 192 -1.74 10.78 4.95
C LYS A 192 -2.06 9.92 6.16
N ASN A 193 -1.12 9.05 6.53
CA ASN A 193 -1.20 8.22 7.74
C ASN A 193 -2.50 7.40 7.86
N ILE A 194 -2.96 6.78 6.77
CA ILE A 194 -4.19 5.99 6.75
C ILE A 194 -4.18 4.97 7.90
N GLY A 195 -5.23 4.96 8.72
CA GLY A 195 -5.38 4.03 9.83
C GLY A 195 -4.33 4.17 10.93
N ARG A 196 -3.72 5.35 11.08
CA ARG A 196 -2.72 5.69 12.10
C ARG A 196 -3.09 7.00 12.77
N GLU A 197 -2.43 7.29 13.89
CA GLU A 197 -2.54 8.60 14.51
C GLU A 197 -2.16 9.71 13.52
N GLY A 198 -2.92 10.80 13.51
CA GLY A 198 -2.73 11.91 12.57
C GLY A 198 -3.20 11.60 11.14
N THR A 199 -4.13 10.67 10.94
CA THR A 199 -4.80 10.49 9.64
C THR A 199 -5.41 11.80 9.19
N SER A 200 -5.06 12.27 7.99
CA SER A 200 -5.61 13.48 7.37
C SER A 200 -5.80 13.28 5.87
N TYR A 201 -6.73 14.03 5.28
CA TYR A 201 -6.95 13.98 3.85
C TYR A 201 -7.15 15.38 3.27
N THR A 202 -6.92 15.49 1.97
CA THR A 202 -7.18 16.69 1.18
C THR A 202 -7.82 16.26 -0.14
N VAL A 203 -8.88 16.96 -0.52
CA VAL A 203 -9.49 16.89 -1.85
C VAL A 203 -9.03 18.15 -2.61
N CYS A 204 -8.59 18.00 -3.84
CA CYS A 204 -7.99 19.05 -4.65
C CYS A 204 -8.14 18.74 -6.13
N THR A 205 -7.68 19.63 -6.99
CA THR A 205 -7.54 19.40 -8.43
C THR A 205 -6.15 18.82 -8.77
N LEU A 206 -6.00 18.28 -9.99
CA LEU A 206 -4.70 17.78 -10.47
C LEU A 206 -3.64 18.90 -10.54
N GLY A 207 -4.05 20.12 -10.92
CA GLY A 207 -3.19 21.29 -10.93
C GLY A 207 -2.67 21.66 -9.55
N GLU A 208 -3.53 21.62 -8.52
CA GLU A 208 -3.17 21.86 -7.12
C GLU A 208 -2.31 20.73 -6.55
N LEU A 209 -2.64 19.48 -6.88
CA LEU A 209 -1.94 18.29 -6.44
C LEU A 209 -0.45 18.33 -6.80
N ARG A 210 -0.09 18.92 -7.92
CA ARG A 210 1.29 19.10 -8.39
C ARG A 210 2.21 19.75 -7.36
N SER A 211 1.68 20.65 -6.53
CA SER A 211 2.44 21.37 -5.48
C SER A 211 2.23 20.79 -4.07
N ALA A 212 1.47 19.71 -3.95
CA ALA A 212 1.12 19.12 -2.66
C ALA A 212 2.37 18.57 -1.93
N GLN A 213 2.46 18.88 -0.63
CA GLN A 213 3.51 18.35 0.23
C GLN A 213 3.08 16.99 0.78
N VAL A 214 3.70 15.95 0.29
CA VAL A 214 3.41 14.55 0.64
C VAL A 214 4.66 13.84 1.17
N ASN A 215 4.46 12.68 1.80
CA ASN A 215 5.53 11.85 2.33
C ASN A 215 5.29 10.37 1.96
N MET A 216 6.15 9.48 2.43
CA MET A 216 6.07 8.04 2.15
C MET A 216 4.84 7.33 2.76
N PHE A 217 4.12 7.97 3.68
CA PHE A 217 2.89 7.48 4.30
C PHE A 217 1.64 8.10 3.67
N THR A 218 1.78 8.61 2.45
CA THR A 218 0.70 9.22 1.68
C THR A 218 0.30 8.31 0.53
N THR A 219 -1.00 8.16 0.30
CA THR A 219 -1.57 7.57 -0.93
C THR A 219 -2.34 8.66 -1.65
N VAL A 220 -2.10 8.79 -2.96
CA VAL A 220 -2.69 9.83 -3.80
C VAL A 220 -3.67 9.20 -4.77
N PHE A 221 -4.76 9.89 -5.04
CA PHE A 221 -5.82 9.45 -5.94
C PHE A 221 -6.07 10.52 -7.01
N ILE A 222 -5.96 10.13 -8.27
CA ILE A 222 -6.34 10.94 -9.42
C ILE A 222 -7.62 10.34 -10.00
N GLY A 223 -8.68 11.13 -10.06
CA GLY A 223 -9.95 10.71 -10.61
C GLY A 223 -9.93 10.53 -12.12
N ASN A 224 -10.92 9.82 -12.64
CA ASN A 224 -11.21 9.76 -14.08
C ASN A 224 -12.24 10.82 -14.50
N GLU A 225 -12.72 10.81 -15.76
CA GLU A 225 -13.71 11.77 -16.27
C GLU A 225 -15.02 11.75 -15.46
N GLY A 226 -15.42 10.58 -14.91
CA GLY A 226 -16.60 10.42 -14.09
C GLY A 226 -16.43 10.84 -12.63
N THR A 227 -15.22 11.26 -12.21
CA THR A 227 -14.94 11.63 -10.82
C THR A 227 -15.31 13.07 -10.53
N GLN A 228 -16.06 13.30 -9.45
CA GLN A 228 -16.50 14.62 -9.01
C GLN A 228 -16.27 14.81 -7.51
N ILE A 229 -16.28 16.08 -7.10
CA ILE A 229 -16.26 16.45 -5.68
C ILE A 229 -17.72 16.68 -5.26
N ILE A 230 -18.25 15.82 -4.39
CA ILE A 230 -19.60 15.88 -3.86
C ILE A 230 -19.49 16.00 -2.35
N ASP A 231 -20.03 17.08 -1.77
CA ASP A 231 -19.98 17.35 -0.33
C ASP A 231 -18.58 17.22 0.29
N GLY A 232 -17.56 17.72 -0.46
CA GLY A 232 -16.17 17.65 -0.04
C GLY A 232 -15.54 16.25 -0.13
N LYS A 233 -16.22 15.30 -0.77
CA LYS A 233 -15.77 13.93 -1.00
C LYS A 233 -15.45 13.68 -2.48
N LEU A 234 -14.48 12.83 -2.73
CA LEU A 234 -14.10 12.37 -4.06
C LEU A 234 -14.97 11.16 -4.43
N VAL A 235 -15.80 11.30 -5.47
CA VAL A 235 -16.75 10.28 -5.88
C VAL A 235 -16.67 10.05 -7.38
N THR A 236 -16.44 8.82 -7.79
CA THR A 236 -16.50 8.40 -9.20
C THR A 236 -17.88 7.82 -9.49
N ARG A 237 -18.60 8.42 -10.42
CA ARG A 237 -19.95 7.98 -10.81
C ARG A 237 -19.87 6.66 -11.57
N ARG A 238 -20.81 5.76 -11.29
CA ARG A 238 -20.92 4.48 -11.99
C ARG A 238 -21.78 4.54 -13.26
N GLY A 239 -22.43 5.68 -13.51
CA GLY A 239 -23.27 5.88 -14.70
C GLY A 239 -24.75 5.56 -14.48
N TYR A 240 -25.21 5.38 -13.24
CA TYR A 240 -26.64 5.31 -12.97
C TYR A 240 -27.31 6.65 -13.31
N GLN A 241 -28.45 6.59 -14.02
CA GLN A 241 -29.35 7.74 -14.16
C GLN A 241 -30.10 7.91 -12.83
N ILE A 242 -29.84 9.01 -12.16
CA ILE A 242 -30.56 9.39 -10.93
C ILE A 242 -31.59 10.40 -11.39
N GLU A 243 -32.86 9.96 -11.47
CA GLU A 243 -34.02 10.82 -11.74
C GLU A 243 -34.27 11.78 -10.58
#